data_9fca76548f5806ca7dd8fb61e656dc6c
#
_entry.id   9fca76548f5806ca7dd8fb61e656dc6c
#
_cell.length_a   1.000
_cell.length_b   1.000
_cell.length_c   1.000
_cell.angle_alpha   90.00
_cell.angle_beta   90.00
_cell.angle_gamma   90.00
#
_symmetry.space_group_name_H-M   'P 1'
#
loop_
_entity.id
_entity.type
_entity.pdbx_description
1 polymer ?
#
loop_
_entity_poly.entity_id
_entity_poly.type
_entity_poly.pdbx_seq_one_letter_code
_entity_poly.pdbx_strand_id
1 'polypeptide(L)'
;MKNVGMKPESYRVAEAQGILPAPPHCIQLLRDGNTEKGDALKTGRIAGILAAKRTDELIPLCHPLPIYRADIDYVLNDDHVVILATVETIGPTGVEMEALTAASLAGLTLYDMLKPHCEPEDLCLDQCKLLKKKGGKSHFKRTLRQPVSAAVIVLSDTVAAGRKPDTAGKSVLDTLTEAGFDPIHYQILPDESE
;
A
#
# COMPACT_ATOMS: atom_id res chain seq x y z
N MET A 1 -7.46 -15.82 5.98
CA MET A 1 -7.37 -14.35 5.82
C MET A 1 -7.76 -13.66 7.12
N LYS A 2 -7.17 -12.49 7.40
CA LYS A 2 -7.57 -11.67 8.57
C LYS A 2 -8.84 -10.89 8.23
N ASN A 3 -9.85 -10.91 9.13
CA ASN A 3 -11.08 -10.14 8.90
C ASN A 3 -10.79 -8.62 8.90
N VAL A 4 -11.14 -7.94 7.82
CA VAL A 4 -11.00 -6.49 7.64
C VAL A 4 -12.33 -5.77 7.40
N GLY A 5 -13.47 -6.49 7.43
CA GLY A 5 -14.78 -5.95 7.09
C GLY A 5 -15.28 -4.80 7.97
N MET A 6 -14.77 -4.69 9.20
CA MET A 6 -15.11 -3.60 10.12
C MET A 6 -14.11 -2.43 10.10
N LYS A 7 -13.09 -2.48 9.21
CA LYS A 7 -12.14 -1.39 9.09
C LYS A 7 -12.66 -0.34 8.12
N PRO A 8 -12.52 0.96 8.45
CA PRO A 8 -12.87 2.02 7.52
C PRO A 8 -11.97 1.96 6.29
N GLU A 9 -12.56 2.25 5.14
CA GLU A 9 -11.81 2.45 3.91
C GLU A 9 -11.00 3.74 4.00
N SER A 10 -9.82 3.71 3.43
CA SER A 10 -8.95 4.88 3.31
C SER A 10 -8.04 4.76 2.11
N TYR A 11 -7.56 5.91 1.62
CA TYR A 11 -6.59 5.96 0.54
C TYR A 11 -5.29 5.27 0.95
N ARG A 12 -4.79 4.39 0.09
CA ARG A 12 -3.60 3.58 0.29
C ARG A 12 -2.69 3.70 -0.92
N VAL A 13 -1.40 3.82 -0.66
CA VAL A 13 -0.34 3.78 -1.68
C VAL A 13 0.75 2.85 -1.19
N ALA A 14 1.29 2.06 -2.08
CA ALA A 14 2.52 1.31 -1.87
C ALA A 14 3.46 1.47 -3.07
N GLU A 15 4.73 1.62 -2.77
CA GLU A 15 5.82 1.66 -3.74
C GLU A 15 6.76 0.50 -3.43
N ALA A 16 7.04 -0.32 -4.43
CA ALA A 16 7.95 -1.46 -4.32
C ALA A 16 9.01 -1.39 -5.43
N GLN A 17 10.13 -2.06 -5.17
CA GLN A 17 11.20 -2.19 -6.16
C GLN A 17 11.60 -3.66 -6.30
N GLY A 18 12.06 -4.02 -7.50
CA GLY A 18 12.87 -5.19 -7.80
C GLY A 18 14.14 -4.76 -8.50
N ILE A 19 15.21 -5.53 -8.41
CA ILE A 19 16.45 -5.31 -9.16
C ILE A 19 16.70 -6.55 -10.02
N LEU A 20 16.97 -6.33 -11.30
CA LEU A 20 17.36 -7.36 -12.25
C LEU A 20 18.79 -7.05 -12.74
N PRO A 21 19.85 -7.61 -12.13
CA PRO A 21 21.17 -7.62 -12.72
C PRO A 21 21.14 -8.28 -14.10
N ALA A 22 21.85 -7.68 -15.05
CA ALA A 22 21.95 -8.21 -16.41
C ALA A 22 23.20 -7.67 -17.09
N PRO A 23 23.82 -8.43 -18.02
CA PRO A 23 24.99 -7.98 -18.77
C PRO A 23 24.72 -6.69 -19.56
N PRO A 24 25.74 -5.84 -19.80
CA PRO A 24 25.56 -4.56 -20.50
C PRO A 24 24.89 -4.68 -21.88
N HIS A 25 25.18 -5.75 -22.64
CA HIS A 25 24.54 -5.96 -23.93
C HIS A 25 23.03 -6.26 -23.81
N CYS A 26 22.60 -6.93 -22.73
CA CYS A 26 21.18 -7.15 -22.43
C CYS A 26 20.49 -5.82 -22.05
N ILE A 27 21.16 -4.98 -21.28
CA ILE A 27 20.67 -3.62 -20.98
C ILE A 27 20.50 -2.80 -22.25
N GLN A 28 21.42 -2.92 -23.20
CA GLN A 28 21.31 -2.23 -24.49
C GLN A 28 20.12 -2.73 -25.32
N LEU A 29 19.86 -4.04 -25.34
CA LEU A 29 18.64 -4.61 -25.97
C LEU A 29 17.35 -4.04 -25.38
N LEU A 30 17.32 -3.81 -24.06
CA LEU A 30 16.17 -3.18 -23.40
C LEU A 30 16.01 -1.71 -23.82
N ARG A 31 17.13 -0.95 -23.91
CA ARG A 31 17.12 0.44 -24.37
C ARG A 31 16.62 0.56 -25.81
N ASP A 32 17.01 -0.37 -26.66
CA ASP A 32 16.65 -0.40 -28.07
C ASP A 32 15.23 -0.95 -28.31
N GLY A 33 14.62 -1.57 -27.28
CA GLY A 33 13.31 -2.21 -27.38
C GLY A 33 13.29 -3.42 -28.33
N ASN A 34 14.43 -4.08 -28.53
CA ASN A 34 14.66 -5.03 -29.62
C ASN A 34 15.14 -6.40 -29.12
N THR A 35 14.38 -7.03 -28.23
CA THR A 35 14.59 -8.45 -27.91
C THR A 35 13.90 -9.35 -28.97
N GLU A 36 14.29 -10.63 -29.06
CA GLU A 36 13.63 -11.59 -29.96
C GLU A 36 12.12 -11.70 -29.76
N LYS A 37 11.65 -11.45 -28.52
CA LYS A 37 10.23 -11.49 -28.14
C LYS A 37 9.54 -10.11 -28.23
N GLY A 38 10.22 -9.08 -28.72
CA GLY A 38 9.71 -7.71 -28.85
C GLY A 38 10.15 -6.78 -27.72
N ASP A 39 9.37 -5.74 -27.44
CA ASP A 39 9.68 -4.71 -26.44
C ASP A 39 9.47 -5.24 -25.03
N ALA A 40 10.56 -5.61 -24.35
CA ALA A 40 10.54 -6.21 -23.03
C ALA A 40 10.01 -5.23 -21.94
N LEU A 41 10.37 -3.94 -22.03
CA LEU A 41 9.93 -2.96 -21.03
C LEU A 41 8.42 -2.75 -21.08
N LYS A 42 7.84 -2.64 -22.29
CA LYS A 42 6.37 -2.54 -22.45
C LYS A 42 5.67 -3.81 -22.00
N THR A 43 6.21 -4.98 -22.36
CA THR A 43 5.62 -6.27 -21.97
C THR A 43 5.67 -6.46 -20.45
N GLY A 44 6.81 -6.17 -19.83
CA GLY A 44 6.98 -6.21 -18.37
C GLY A 44 6.04 -5.24 -17.64
N ARG A 45 5.86 -4.02 -18.18
CA ARG A 45 4.89 -3.06 -17.62
C ARG A 45 3.46 -3.62 -17.61
N ILE A 46 3.02 -4.19 -18.73
CA ILE A 46 1.68 -4.80 -18.83
C ILE A 46 1.55 -5.97 -17.84
N ALA A 47 2.56 -6.85 -17.78
CA ALA A 47 2.57 -7.98 -16.86
C ALA A 47 2.52 -7.54 -15.39
N GLY A 48 3.28 -6.53 -15.00
CA GLY A 48 3.26 -5.97 -13.65
C GLY A 48 1.90 -5.36 -13.28
N ILE A 49 1.28 -4.58 -14.17
CA ILE A 49 -0.05 -4.02 -13.96
C ILE A 49 -1.10 -5.14 -13.82
N LEU A 50 -1.02 -6.18 -14.64
CA LEU A 50 -1.93 -7.33 -14.55
C LEU A 50 -1.75 -8.08 -13.24
N ALA A 51 -0.49 -8.26 -12.80
CA ALA A 51 -0.15 -8.91 -11.55
C ALA A 51 -0.71 -8.15 -10.33
N ALA A 52 -0.59 -6.82 -10.30
CA ALA A 52 -1.21 -5.99 -9.26
C ALA A 52 -2.72 -6.24 -9.15
N LYS A 53 -3.41 -6.34 -10.29
CA LYS A 53 -4.87 -6.55 -10.33
C LYS A 53 -5.32 -7.95 -9.95
N ARG A 54 -4.41 -8.93 -9.93
CA ARG A 54 -4.67 -10.35 -9.66
C ARG A 54 -3.90 -10.86 -8.45
N THR A 55 -3.45 -9.99 -7.58
CA THR A 55 -2.63 -10.38 -6.43
C THR A 55 -3.36 -11.34 -5.51
N ASP A 56 -4.65 -11.16 -5.28
CA ASP A 56 -5.48 -12.06 -4.46
C ASP A 56 -5.64 -13.47 -5.07
N GLU A 57 -5.58 -13.61 -6.39
CA GLU A 57 -5.55 -14.90 -7.08
C GLU A 57 -4.19 -15.61 -6.94
N LEU A 58 -3.10 -14.86 -6.79
CA LEU A 58 -1.72 -15.38 -6.74
C LEU A 58 -1.24 -15.61 -5.30
N ILE A 59 -1.66 -14.76 -4.36
CA ILE A 59 -1.24 -14.80 -2.95
C ILE A 59 -2.44 -15.20 -2.08
N PRO A 60 -2.49 -16.46 -1.58
CA PRO A 60 -3.71 -17.08 -1.06
C PRO A 60 -4.42 -16.36 0.10
N LEU A 61 -3.70 -15.56 0.88
CA LEU A 61 -4.27 -14.86 2.03
C LEU A 61 -4.45 -13.35 1.81
N CYS A 62 -4.20 -12.85 0.59
CA CYS A 62 -4.51 -11.49 0.21
C CYS A 62 -6.02 -11.28 0.06
N HIS A 63 -6.47 -10.04 0.27
CA HIS A 63 -7.86 -9.66 0.08
C HIS A 63 -8.06 -9.14 -1.34
N PRO A 64 -9.19 -9.42 -1.99
CA PRO A 64 -9.53 -8.76 -3.25
C PRO A 64 -9.71 -7.26 -3.00
N LEU A 65 -8.95 -6.44 -3.72
CA LEU A 65 -8.98 -4.99 -3.61
C LEU A 65 -9.20 -4.36 -4.98
N PRO A 66 -10.05 -3.33 -5.09
CA PRO A 66 -10.13 -2.53 -6.30
C PRO A 66 -8.83 -1.76 -6.49
N ILE A 67 -8.16 -1.94 -7.62
CA ILE A 67 -6.93 -1.21 -7.94
C ILE A 67 -7.30 -0.02 -8.82
N TYR A 68 -7.09 1.20 -8.32
CA TYR A 68 -7.39 2.44 -9.04
C TYR A 68 -6.23 2.92 -9.90
N ARG A 69 -5.00 2.63 -9.45
CA ARG A 69 -3.78 2.93 -10.19
C ARG A 69 -2.73 1.84 -9.96
N ALA A 70 -2.08 1.42 -11.04
CA ALA A 70 -0.88 0.60 -11.00
C ALA A 70 0.06 1.08 -12.10
N ASP A 71 1.25 1.53 -11.71
CA ASP A 71 2.31 1.97 -12.62
C ASP A 71 3.58 1.17 -12.40
N ILE A 72 4.27 0.88 -13.51
CA ILE A 72 5.59 0.25 -13.51
C ILE A 72 6.53 1.17 -14.29
N ASP A 73 7.60 1.59 -13.64
CA ASP A 73 8.68 2.38 -14.22
C ASP A 73 10.00 1.62 -14.13
N TYR A 74 10.95 1.99 -14.99
CA TYR A 74 12.26 1.34 -15.07
C TYR A 74 13.38 2.37 -15.04
N VAL A 75 14.45 2.05 -14.30
CA VAL A 75 15.73 2.75 -14.38
C VAL A 75 16.76 1.77 -14.93
N LEU A 76 17.27 2.05 -16.13
CA LEU A 76 18.27 1.24 -16.81
C LEU A 76 19.67 1.76 -16.47
N ASN A 77 20.39 1.02 -15.62
CA ASN A 77 21.80 1.25 -15.34
C ASN A 77 22.66 0.46 -16.34
N ASP A 78 23.96 0.41 -16.16
CA ASP A 78 24.85 -0.28 -17.12
C ASP A 78 24.90 -1.78 -16.89
N ASP A 79 24.61 -2.26 -15.66
CA ASP A 79 24.72 -3.64 -15.20
C ASP A 79 23.45 -4.18 -14.54
N HIS A 80 22.40 -3.38 -14.43
CA HIS A 80 21.13 -3.80 -13.83
C HIS A 80 19.96 -2.90 -14.21
N VAL A 81 18.76 -3.43 -14.09
CA VAL A 81 17.49 -2.69 -14.19
C VAL A 81 16.87 -2.58 -12.81
N VAL A 82 16.51 -1.36 -12.42
CA VAL A 82 15.63 -1.13 -11.28
C VAL A 82 14.19 -1.08 -11.78
N ILE A 83 13.35 -1.95 -11.26
CA ILE A 83 11.91 -2.01 -11.52
C ILE A 83 11.21 -1.30 -10.37
N LEU A 84 10.41 -0.30 -10.64
CA LEU A 84 9.65 0.46 -9.65
C LEU A 84 8.16 0.24 -9.90
N ALA A 85 7.44 -0.21 -8.89
CA ALA A 85 6.00 -0.41 -8.95
C ALA A 85 5.29 0.50 -7.96
N THR A 86 4.29 1.25 -8.42
CA THR A 86 3.42 2.07 -7.58
C THR A 86 1.99 1.61 -7.73
N VAL A 87 1.33 1.29 -6.61
CA VAL A 87 -0.07 0.85 -6.59
C VAL A 87 -0.88 1.69 -5.62
N GLU A 88 -2.10 2.04 -6.04
CA GLU A 88 -3.02 2.87 -5.27
C GLU A 88 -4.42 2.25 -5.21
N THR A 89 -5.04 2.36 -4.05
CA THR A 89 -6.43 1.95 -3.81
C THR A 89 -7.11 2.83 -2.75
N ILE A 90 -8.43 2.68 -2.66
CA ILE A 90 -9.24 3.05 -1.49
C ILE A 90 -9.79 1.74 -0.93
N GLY A 91 -9.41 1.40 0.30
CA GLY A 91 -9.81 0.12 0.87
C GLY A 91 -9.46 -0.05 2.35
N PRO A 92 -9.95 -1.14 2.96
CA PRO A 92 -9.78 -1.44 4.39
C PRO A 92 -8.39 -1.95 4.77
N THR A 93 -7.55 -2.29 3.76
CA THR A 93 -6.17 -2.77 3.95
C THR A 93 -5.21 -2.12 2.94
N GLY A 94 -3.91 -2.27 3.15
CA GLY A 94 -2.89 -1.71 2.27
C GLY A 94 -2.68 -2.55 1.01
N VAL A 95 -1.96 -1.98 0.04
CA VAL A 95 -1.63 -2.58 -1.28
C VAL A 95 -0.15 -2.94 -1.40
N GLU A 96 0.47 -3.27 -0.26
CA GLU A 96 1.88 -3.63 -0.22
C GLU A 96 2.17 -4.88 -1.07
N MET A 97 1.29 -5.88 -1.00
CA MET A 97 1.46 -7.12 -1.75
C MET A 97 1.23 -6.91 -3.24
N GLU A 98 0.27 -6.08 -3.61
CA GLU A 98 0.00 -5.70 -4.99
C GLU A 98 1.21 -5.03 -5.63
N ALA A 99 1.87 -4.11 -4.91
CA ALA A 99 3.08 -3.45 -5.40
C ALA A 99 4.28 -4.42 -5.51
N LEU A 100 4.47 -5.29 -4.52
CA LEU A 100 5.54 -6.30 -4.55
C LEU A 100 5.32 -7.32 -5.68
N THR A 101 4.09 -7.82 -5.84
CA THR A 101 3.73 -8.76 -6.92
C THR A 101 3.94 -8.11 -8.29
N ALA A 102 3.54 -6.83 -8.43
CA ALA A 102 3.73 -6.06 -9.65
C ALA A 102 5.22 -5.93 -10.04
N ALA A 103 6.07 -5.52 -9.10
CA ALA A 103 7.51 -5.39 -9.33
C ALA A 103 8.15 -6.75 -9.68
N SER A 104 7.75 -7.82 -8.98
CA SER A 104 8.26 -9.17 -9.19
C SER A 104 7.89 -9.72 -10.58
N LEU A 105 6.61 -9.61 -10.97
CA LEU A 105 6.16 -10.13 -12.26
C LEU A 105 6.68 -9.31 -13.44
N ALA A 106 6.84 -7.98 -13.28
CA ALA A 106 7.54 -7.16 -14.26
C ALA A 106 8.98 -7.64 -14.44
N GLY A 107 9.72 -7.85 -13.33
CA GLY A 107 11.10 -8.33 -13.37
C GLY A 107 11.23 -9.73 -13.96
N LEU A 108 10.36 -10.68 -13.59
CA LEU A 108 10.33 -12.02 -14.17
C LEU A 108 10.01 -12.00 -15.68
N THR A 109 9.21 -11.05 -16.13
CA THR A 109 8.92 -10.88 -17.55
C THR A 109 10.16 -10.38 -18.30
N LEU A 110 10.90 -9.41 -17.74
CA LEU A 110 12.17 -8.99 -18.31
C LEU A 110 13.17 -10.16 -18.35
N TYR A 111 13.25 -10.93 -17.27
CA TYR A 111 14.09 -12.14 -17.20
C TYR A 111 13.76 -13.10 -18.34
N ASP A 112 12.46 -13.45 -18.52
CA ASP A 112 12.03 -14.37 -19.58
C ASP A 112 12.38 -13.86 -20.99
N MET A 113 12.31 -12.56 -21.21
CA MET A 113 12.60 -11.94 -22.50
C MET A 113 14.10 -11.75 -22.77
N LEU A 114 14.92 -11.68 -21.71
CA LEU A 114 16.39 -11.55 -21.83
C LEU A 114 17.12 -12.89 -21.82
N LYS A 115 16.59 -13.94 -21.22
CA LYS A 115 17.25 -15.27 -21.09
C LYS A 115 17.76 -15.89 -22.40
N PRO A 116 17.23 -15.59 -23.62
CA PRO A 116 17.81 -16.08 -24.86
C PRO A 116 19.11 -15.37 -25.24
N HIS A 117 19.47 -14.26 -24.59
CA HIS A 117 20.58 -13.38 -24.95
C HIS A 117 21.77 -13.46 -23.99
N CYS A 118 21.71 -14.29 -22.93
CA CYS A 118 22.79 -14.43 -21.95
C CYS A 118 22.70 -15.80 -21.24
N GLU A 119 23.73 -16.14 -20.46
CA GLU A 119 23.74 -17.37 -19.69
C GLU A 119 22.82 -17.25 -18.46
N PRO A 120 22.26 -18.35 -17.95
CA PRO A 120 21.35 -18.36 -16.80
C PRO A 120 21.95 -17.72 -15.54
N GLU A 121 23.24 -17.84 -15.35
CA GLU A 121 23.99 -17.29 -14.20
C GLU A 121 24.10 -15.76 -14.25
N ASP A 122 23.94 -15.16 -15.42
CA ASP A 122 24.02 -13.71 -15.63
C ASP A 122 22.74 -12.96 -15.23
N LEU A 123 21.63 -13.68 -15.05
CA LEU A 123 20.34 -13.10 -14.69
C LEU A 123 19.87 -13.58 -13.33
N CYS A 124 19.47 -12.64 -12.48
CA CYS A 124 18.72 -12.95 -11.29
C CYS A 124 17.70 -11.85 -11.00
N LEU A 125 16.62 -12.17 -10.33
CA LEU A 125 15.70 -11.18 -9.77
C LEU A 125 16.03 -11.04 -8.29
N ASP A 126 16.59 -9.90 -7.91
CA ASP A 126 17.08 -9.62 -6.56
C ASP A 126 16.32 -8.45 -5.91
N GLN A 127 16.53 -8.29 -4.61
CA GLN A 127 16.07 -7.15 -3.80
C GLN A 127 14.62 -6.72 -4.03
N CYS A 128 13.69 -7.68 -4.18
CA CYS A 128 12.29 -7.34 -4.17
C CYS A 128 11.89 -6.84 -2.77
N LYS A 129 11.61 -5.54 -2.66
CA LYS A 129 11.32 -4.89 -1.37
C LYS A 129 10.32 -3.76 -1.49
N LEU A 130 9.60 -3.54 -0.39
CA LEU A 130 8.76 -2.37 -0.23
C LEU A 130 9.62 -1.15 0.07
N LEU A 131 9.45 -0.07 -0.69
CA LEU A 131 10.13 1.21 -0.49
C LEU A 131 9.35 2.12 0.43
N LYS A 132 8.02 2.18 0.21
CA LYS A 132 7.16 3.12 0.91
C LYS A 132 5.73 2.61 0.94
N LYS A 133 5.02 2.98 2.01
CA LYS A 133 3.57 2.83 2.09
C LYS A 133 2.93 4.06 2.73
N LYS A 134 1.72 4.38 2.31
CA LYS A 134 0.91 5.46 2.85
C LYS A 134 -0.50 4.95 3.12
N GLY A 135 -1.10 5.42 4.23
CA GLY A 135 -2.45 5.08 4.65
C GLY A 135 -2.51 4.08 5.81
N GLY A 136 -3.70 3.91 6.37
CA GLY A 136 -3.97 3.06 7.53
C GLY A 136 -3.65 3.70 8.89
N LYS A 137 -3.95 2.98 9.96
CA LYS A 137 -3.80 3.47 11.34
C LYS A 137 -2.40 4.01 11.66
N SER A 138 -1.35 3.39 11.11
CA SER A 138 0.04 3.82 11.33
C SER A 138 0.40 5.15 10.65
N HIS A 139 -0.33 5.53 9.60
CA HIS A 139 -0.10 6.80 8.90
C HIS A 139 -0.75 7.98 9.63
N PHE A 140 -1.86 7.73 10.32
CA PHE A 140 -2.59 8.72 11.10
C PHE A 140 -2.08 8.85 12.54
N LYS A 141 -1.14 8.04 12.99
CA LYS A 141 -0.34 8.30 14.19
C LYS A 141 0.65 9.45 13.93
N ARG A 142 0.14 10.60 13.53
CA ARG A 142 0.88 11.85 13.67
C ARG A 142 0.88 12.18 15.16
N THR A 143 2.02 12.07 15.81
CA THR A 143 2.28 12.77 17.05
C THR A 143 2.10 14.25 16.76
N LEU A 144 1.08 14.84 17.31
CA LEU A 144 0.90 16.29 17.26
C LEU A 144 2.18 16.89 17.85
N ARG A 145 2.80 17.84 17.16
CA ARG A 145 4.02 18.53 17.65
C ARG A 145 3.80 19.23 18.98
N GLN A 146 2.53 19.57 19.28
CA GLN A 146 2.05 20.08 20.56
C GLN A 146 0.67 19.47 20.81
N PRO A 147 0.31 19.16 22.08
CA PRO A 147 -1.03 18.73 22.42
C PRO A 147 -2.05 19.77 21.97
N VAL A 148 -3.08 19.35 21.27
CA VAL A 148 -4.21 20.20 20.89
C VAL A 148 -5.34 19.91 21.87
N SER A 149 -5.84 20.95 22.54
CA SER A 149 -6.98 20.82 23.45
C SER A 149 -8.22 20.36 22.71
N ALA A 150 -8.95 19.44 23.32
CA ALA A 150 -10.20 18.89 22.79
C ALA A 150 -11.29 18.90 23.87
N ALA A 151 -12.56 18.95 23.44
CA ALA A 151 -13.70 18.76 24.32
C ALA A 151 -14.54 17.62 23.78
N VAL A 152 -15.08 16.78 24.69
CA VAL A 152 -16.03 15.71 24.35
C VAL A 152 -17.37 16.03 25.01
N ILE A 153 -18.39 16.18 24.19
CA ILE A 153 -19.77 16.38 24.65
C ILE A 153 -20.57 15.19 24.17
N VAL A 154 -21.21 14.50 25.08
CA VAL A 154 -22.10 13.36 24.82
C VAL A 154 -23.53 13.82 24.98
N LEU A 155 -24.32 13.67 23.94
CA LEU A 155 -25.76 13.94 23.99
C LEU A 155 -26.48 12.61 24.12
N SER A 156 -27.17 12.37 25.25
CA SER A 156 -27.93 11.16 25.49
C SER A 156 -28.78 11.25 26.76
N ASP A 157 -30.10 11.19 26.64
CA ASP A 157 -31.04 11.19 27.78
C ASP A 157 -30.82 10.02 28.73
N THR A 158 -30.54 8.84 28.21
CA THR A 158 -30.38 7.64 29.03
C THR A 158 -29.08 7.66 29.82
N VAL A 159 -28.01 8.22 29.27
CA VAL A 159 -26.72 8.37 29.95
C VAL A 159 -26.74 9.54 30.91
N ALA A 160 -27.34 10.68 30.53
CA ALA A 160 -27.50 11.85 31.38
C ALA A 160 -28.32 11.55 32.62
N ALA A 161 -29.38 10.70 32.49
CA ALA A 161 -30.19 10.22 33.59
C ALA A 161 -29.55 9.08 34.41
N GLY A 162 -28.31 8.67 34.12
CA GLY A 162 -27.61 7.59 34.84
C GLY A 162 -28.17 6.16 34.61
N ARG A 163 -29.07 6.00 33.63
CA ARG A 163 -29.69 4.70 33.33
C ARG A 163 -28.82 3.76 32.52
N LYS A 164 -27.79 4.28 31.88
CA LYS A 164 -26.81 3.53 31.06
C LYS A 164 -25.43 4.12 31.24
N PRO A 165 -24.37 3.29 31.33
CA PRO A 165 -22.99 3.79 31.35
C PRO A 165 -22.61 4.40 30.01
N ASP A 166 -21.84 5.49 30.03
CA ASP A 166 -21.30 6.07 28.80
C ASP A 166 -20.08 5.29 28.32
N THR A 167 -20.32 4.43 27.35
CA THR A 167 -19.25 3.68 26.66
C THR A 167 -18.75 4.40 25.41
N ALA A 168 -19.62 5.17 24.75
CA ALA A 168 -19.29 5.88 23.52
C ALA A 168 -18.37 7.08 23.78
N GLY A 169 -18.73 7.94 24.71
CA GLY A 169 -17.93 9.11 25.06
C GLY A 169 -16.56 8.74 25.63
N LYS A 170 -16.48 7.67 26.44
CA LYS A 170 -15.21 7.14 26.93
C LYS A 170 -14.33 6.61 25.80
N SER A 171 -14.90 5.89 24.83
CA SER A 171 -14.18 5.41 23.64
C SER A 171 -13.64 6.57 22.78
N VAL A 172 -14.40 7.66 22.66
CA VAL A 172 -13.94 8.88 21.97
C VAL A 172 -12.80 9.53 22.73
N LEU A 173 -12.90 9.64 24.07
CA LEU A 173 -11.84 10.16 24.94
C LEU A 173 -10.53 9.40 24.78
N ASP A 174 -10.58 8.05 24.85
CA ASP A 174 -9.43 7.17 24.67
C ASP A 174 -8.81 7.36 23.27
N THR A 175 -9.65 7.44 22.24
CA THR A 175 -9.21 7.64 20.85
C THR A 175 -8.51 8.99 20.67
N LEU A 176 -9.03 10.06 21.26
CA LEU A 176 -8.42 11.39 21.19
C LEU A 176 -7.07 11.41 21.93
N THR A 177 -7.02 10.82 23.11
CA THR A 177 -5.78 10.72 23.90
C THR A 177 -4.71 9.92 23.17
N GLU A 178 -5.07 8.77 22.59
CA GLU A 178 -4.17 7.97 21.75
C GLU A 178 -3.69 8.71 20.50
N ALA A 179 -4.49 9.64 19.97
CA ALA A 179 -4.14 10.49 18.83
C ALA A 179 -3.27 11.69 19.21
N GLY A 180 -3.02 11.90 20.53
CA GLY A 180 -2.16 12.97 21.05
C GLY A 180 -2.91 14.28 21.30
N PHE A 181 -4.24 14.27 21.37
CA PHE A 181 -5.02 15.40 21.86
C PHE A 181 -5.02 15.43 23.40
N ASP A 182 -5.23 16.62 23.94
CA ASP A 182 -5.45 16.85 25.38
C ASP A 182 -6.94 17.13 25.63
N PRO A 183 -7.73 16.13 26.08
CA PRO A 183 -9.15 16.32 26.36
C PRO A 183 -9.33 17.10 27.68
N ILE A 184 -9.49 18.39 27.58
CA ILE A 184 -9.65 19.30 28.73
C ILE A 184 -11.07 19.39 29.26
N HIS A 185 -12.06 18.91 28.53
CA HIS A 185 -13.47 18.99 28.91
C HIS A 185 -14.22 17.74 28.46
N TYR A 186 -15.04 17.19 29.38
CA TYR A 186 -15.93 16.07 29.14
C TYR A 186 -17.28 16.36 29.80
N GLN A 187 -18.37 16.32 29.00
CA GLN A 187 -19.70 16.62 29.51
C GLN A 187 -20.74 15.70 28.87
N ILE A 188 -21.72 15.28 29.68
CA ILE A 188 -22.89 14.52 29.24
C ILE A 188 -24.10 15.42 29.39
N LEU A 189 -24.87 15.59 28.34
CA LEU A 189 -26.09 16.41 28.29
C LEU A 189 -27.26 15.57 27.78
N PRO A 190 -28.52 15.90 28.15
CA PRO A 190 -29.68 15.31 27.51
C PRO A 190 -29.77 15.73 26.03
N ASP A 191 -30.46 14.90 25.23
CA ASP A 191 -30.67 15.13 23.80
C ASP A 191 -31.78 16.16 23.55
N GLU A 192 -32.73 16.32 24.50
CA GLU A 192 -33.89 17.17 24.36
C GLU A 192 -33.49 18.63 24.70
N SER A 193 -33.79 19.54 23.79
CA SER A 193 -33.81 21.00 24.10
C SER A 193 -35.11 21.32 24.84
N GLU A 194 -35.02 21.92 26.01
CA GLU A 194 -36.18 22.54 26.67
C GLU A 194 -36.84 23.62 25.78
#